data_194bf43d7bf0132692053c514926ffb2
#
_entry.id   194bf43d7bf0132692053c514926ffb2
#
_cell.length_a   1.000
_cell.length_b   1.000
_cell.length_c   1.000
_cell.angle_alpha   90.00
_cell.angle_beta   90.00
_cell.angle_gamma   90.00
#
_symmetry.space_group_name_H-M   'P 1'
#
loop_
_entity.id
_entity.type
_entity.pdbx_description
1 polymer ?
#
loop_
_entity_poly.entity_id
_entity_poly.type
_entity_poly.pdbx_seq_one_letter_code
_entity_poly.pdbx_strand_id
1 'polypeptide(L)'
;EMMQALLAVGTSAGGARPKAVLAFNKDFSQVRSGQGLVPEGFEHYLLKFDGVKERDPSQQTFGDPLGYGAMEYVYYLMATQAGIHMMPCHLLDEGNRRHFVTKRFDRIGNEKKHIQTLTAIKHVNYHDIGAFSYEELFQVARQLRLPRADAIDLFRRMVFNHVATNHDDHSKNFGFMLEDKQWRLSPAYDVAFSFKPGNPWVEQHWMSLNGKRSGHTRADFYALADVQLPKVERKEIDAIIDEVINAVSQ
;
A
#
# COMPACT_ATOMS: atom_id res chain seq x y z
N GLU A 1 9.35 -27.32 -8.49
CA GLU A 1 7.99 -27.76 -8.86
C GLU A 1 6.93 -26.68 -8.54
N MET A 2 6.92 -26.08 -7.34
CA MET A 2 5.94 -25.05 -6.97
C MET A 2 6.04 -23.82 -7.86
N MET A 3 7.24 -23.30 -8.15
CA MET A 3 7.45 -22.13 -8.99
C MET A 3 7.06 -22.34 -10.45
N GLN A 4 7.27 -23.54 -11.01
CA GLN A 4 6.78 -23.87 -12.36
C GLN A 4 5.26 -23.86 -12.44
N ALA A 5 4.59 -24.31 -11.37
CA ALA A 5 3.13 -24.20 -11.25
C ALA A 5 2.68 -22.74 -11.11
N LEU A 6 3.45 -21.89 -10.42
CA LEU A 6 3.17 -20.45 -10.27
C LEU A 6 3.31 -19.69 -11.60
N LEU A 7 4.35 -19.98 -12.38
CA LEU A 7 4.56 -19.39 -13.70
C LEU A 7 3.47 -19.80 -14.70
N ALA A 8 2.89 -21.00 -14.55
CA ALA A 8 1.78 -21.47 -15.37
C ALA A 8 0.44 -20.78 -15.06
N VAL A 9 0.30 -20.14 -13.90
CA VAL A 9 -0.94 -19.50 -13.45
C VAL A 9 -1.23 -18.17 -14.17
N GLY A 10 -0.26 -17.63 -14.88
CA GLY A 10 -0.38 -16.38 -15.63
C GLY A 10 -0.30 -15.14 -14.73
N THR A 11 0.44 -14.14 -15.18
CA THR A 11 0.57 -12.84 -14.53
C THR A 11 -0.56 -11.93 -14.99
N SER A 12 -1.45 -11.46 -14.10
CA SER A 12 -2.50 -10.51 -14.50
C SER A 12 -2.97 -9.60 -13.37
N ALA A 13 -2.04 -9.00 -12.65
CA ALA A 13 -2.37 -7.87 -11.79
C ALA A 13 -1.63 -6.64 -12.32
N GLY A 14 -2.34 -5.54 -12.56
CA GLY A 14 -1.74 -4.29 -13.06
C GLY A 14 -0.65 -3.75 -12.14
N GLY A 15 0.24 -2.93 -12.68
CA GLY A 15 1.38 -2.29 -12.00
C GLY A 15 2.73 -2.69 -12.61
N ALA A 16 3.78 -1.93 -12.29
CA ALA A 16 5.09 -2.00 -12.95
C ALA A 16 5.89 -3.29 -12.68
N ARG A 17 5.55 -4.07 -11.65
CA ARG A 17 6.28 -5.27 -11.26
C ARG A 17 5.48 -6.54 -11.55
N PRO A 18 6.14 -7.64 -11.98
CA PRO A 18 5.50 -8.93 -12.16
C PRO A 18 4.81 -9.39 -10.88
N LYS A 19 3.54 -9.75 -11.00
CA LYS A 19 2.69 -10.16 -9.88
C LYS A 19 1.87 -11.38 -10.28
N ALA A 20 1.55 -12.24 -9.30
CA ALA A 20 0.63 -13.34 -9.49
C ALA A 20 -0.49 -13.32 -8.45
N VAL A 21 -1.71 -13.62 -8.88
CA VAL A 21 -2.85 -13.81 -7.99
C VAL A 21 -2.95 -15.29 -7.65
N LEU A 22 -2.72 -15.63 -6.39
CA LEU A 22 -2.62 -17.00 -5.89
C LEU A 22 -3.61 -17.24 -4.76
N ALA A 23 -3.85 -18.51 -4.48
CA ALA A 23 -4.53 -18.92 -3.26
C ALA A 23 -3.71 -19.98 -2.54
N PHE A 24 -3.57 -19.83 -1.24
CA PHE A 24 -2.87 -20.79 -0.37
C PHE A 24 -3.83 -21.35 0.67
N ASN A 25 -3.60 -22.58 1.07
CA ASN A 25 -4.18 -23.14 2.27
C ASN A 25 -3.48 -22.55 3.52
N LYS A 26 -4.01 -22.83 4.70
CA LYS A 26 -3.61 -22.16 5.95
C LYS A 26 -2.12 -22.31 6.29
N ASP A 27 -1.50 -23.43 5.95
CA ASP A 27 -0.09 -23.73 6.24
C ASP A 27 0.85 -23.49 5.04
N PHE A 28 0.35 -22.88 3.98
CA PHE A 28 1.10 -22.61 2.75
C PHE A 28 1.69 -23.85 2.04
N SER A 29 1.26 -25.05 2.41
CA SER A 29 1.73 -26.30 1.78
C SER A 29 1.13 -26.54 0.38
N GLN A 30 0.00 -25.91 0.08
CA GLN A 30 -0.67 -26.02 -1.22
C GLN A 30 -0.95 -24.65 -1.82
N VAL A 31 -0.76 -24.54 -3.12
CA VAL A 31 -1.03 -23.33 -3.91
C VAL A 31 -1.98 -23.65 -5.05
N ARG A 32 -2.85 -22.69 -5.38
CA ARG A 32 -3.77 -22.69 -6.52
C ARG A 32 -3.75 -21.34 -7.21
N SER A 33 -4.28 -21.31 -8.45
CA SER A 33 -4.61 -20.02 -9.07
C SER A 33 -5.64 -19.28 -8.23
N GLY A 34 -5.37 -18.01 -7.93
CA GLY A 34 -6.32 -17.13 -7.22
C GLY A 34 -7.26 -16.38 -8.16
N GLN A 35 -7.26 -16.67 -9.47
CA GLN A 35 -8.10 -15.96 -10.45
C GLN A 35 -9.55 -16.48 -10.49
N GLY A 36 -9.77 -17.72 -10.09
CA GLY A 36 -11.07 -18.38 -10.07
C GLY A 36 -11.56 -18.70 -8.67
N LEU A 37 -12.53 -19.60 -8.60
CA LEU A 37 -13.00 -20.18 -7.35
C LEU A 37 -11.91 -21.08 -6.76
N VAL A 38 -11.76 -21.02 -5.46
CA VAL A 38 -10.78 -21.82 -4.71
C VAL A 38 -11.47 -22.78 -3.76
N PRO A 39 -10.83 -23.92 -3.42
CA PRO A 39 -11.37 -24.85 -2.44
C PRO A 39 -11.60 -24.20 -1.08
N GLU A 40 -12.49 -24.77 -0.28
CA GLU A 40 -12.68 -24.37 1.11
C GLU A 40 -11.36 -24.45 1.89
N GLY A 41 -11.12 -23.47 2.78
CA GLY A 41 -9.88 -23.37 3.54
C GLY A 41 -8.71 -22.68 2.80
N PHE A 42 -8.89 -22.30 1.54
CA PHE A 42 -7.93 -21.48 0.81
C PHE A 42 -8.26 -20.00 0.93
N GLU A 43 -7.22 -19.19 1.02
CA GLU A 43 -7.31 -17.72 1.05
C GLU A 43 -6.54 -17.12 -0.12
N HIS A 44 -7.00 -15.97 -0.60
CA HIS A 44 -6.42 -15.30 -1.76
C HIS A 44 -5.26 -14.38 -1.36
N TYR A 45 -4.21 -14.41 -2.16
CA TYR A 45 -2.99 -13.62 -1.97
C TYR A 45 -2.54 -12.98 -3.29
N LEU A 46 -1.79 -11.89 -3.16
CA LEU A 46 -1.01 -11.30 -4.22
C LEU A 46 0.47 -11.59 -3.95
N LEU A 47 1.13 -12.22 -4.89
CA LEU A 47 2.57 -12.47 -4.86
C LEU A 47 3.26 -11.47 -5.79
N LYS A 48 4.28 -10.77 -5.30
CA LYS A 48 5.19 -9.93 -6.08
C LYS A 48 6.53 -10.65 -6.22
N PHE A 49 6.96 -10.86 -7.45
CA PHE A 49 8.22 -11.56 -7.73
C PHE A 49 9.43 -10.69 -7.41
N ASP A 50 10.44 -11.28 -6.79
CA ASP A 50 11.72 -10.64 -6.51
C ASP A 50 12.74 -10.96 -7.62
N GLY A 51 13.55 -9.97 -8.03
CA GLY A 51 14.67 -10.17 -8.95
C GLY A 51 14.29 -10.59 -10.38
N VAL A 52 13.09 -10.27 -10.82
CA VAL A 52 12.67 -10.50 -12.22
C VAL A 52 13.12 -9.33 -13.07
N LYS A 53 14.07 -9.59 -13.97
CA LYS A 53 14.51 -8.62 -14.97
C LYS A 53 13.56 -8.68 -16.15
N GLU A 54 12.47 -7.93 -16.14
CA GLU A 54 11.74 -7.65 -17.37
C GLU A 54 12.57 -6.70 -18.23
N ARG A 55 13.00 -7.19 -19.39
CA ARG A 55 13.50 -6.35 -20.47
C ARG A 55 12.32 -5.90 -21.31
N ASP A 56 11.54 -4.96 -20.83
CA ASP A 56 10.67 -4.19 -21.69
C ASP A 56 11.37 -2.84 -21.99
N PRO A 57 11.90 -2.64 -23.20
CA PRO A 57 12.58 -1.39 -23.59
C PRO A 57 11.63 -0.17 -23.56
N SER A 58 10.31 -0.38 -23.59
CA SER A 58 9.30 0.69 -23.61
C SER A 58 8.90 1.16 -22.21
N GLN A 59 9.17 0.35 -21.18
CA GLN A 59 8.95 0.72 -19.80
C GLN A 59 10.30 1.11 -19.20
N GLN A 60 10.41 2.34 -18.72
CA GLN A 60 11.51 2.78 -17.84
C GLN A 60 11.36 2.08 -16.47
N THR A 61 11.26 0.76 -16.48
CA THR A 61 11.28 -0.03 -15.28
C THR A 61 12.68 0.03 -14.70
N PHE A 62 12.75 0.45 -13.46
CA PHE A 62 13.88 0.15 -12.61
C PHE A 62 14.03 -1.36 -12.67
N GLY A 63 15.16 -1.85 -13.21
CA GLY A 63 15.47 -3.27 -13.09
C GLY A 63 15.29 -3.63 -11.62
N ASP A 64 14.42 -4.57 -11.31
CA ASP A 64 14.14 -4.99 -9.94
C ASP A 64 15.41 -5.66 -9.40
N PRO A 65 16.25 -4.96 -8.60
CA PRO A 65 17.36 -5.62 -7.94
C PRO A 65 16.81 -6.68 -7.00
N LEU A 66 17.56 -7.72 -6.77
CA LEU A 66 17.31 -8.70 -5.72
C LEU A 66 17.10 -7.96 -4.38
N GLY A 67 16.11 -8.39 -3.59
CA GLY A 67 15.84 -7.85 -2.27
C GLY A 67 14.61 -6.94 -2.15
N TYR A 68 13.94 -6.64 -3.26
CA TYR A 68 12.71 -5.84 -3.19
C TYR A 68 11.61 -6.50 -2.38
N GLY A 69 11.44 -7.83 -2.48
CA GLY A 69 10.46 -8.55 -1.67
C GLY A 69 10.79 -8.45 -0.17
N ALA A 70 12.05 -8.60 0.20
CA ALA A 70 12.49 -8.44 1.58
C ALA A 70 12.32 -6.99 2.08
N MET A 71 12.61 -6.00 1.24
CA MET A 71 12.43 -4.57 1.57
C MET A 71 10.95 -4.26 1.80
N GLU A 72 10.04 -4.73 0.93
CA GLU A 72 8.59 -4.51 1.11
C GLU A 72 8.07 -5.21 2.37
N TYR A 73 8.63 -6.36 2.74
CA TYR A 73 8.31 -7.04 4.00
C TYR A 73 8.77 -6.26 5.24
N VAL A 74 9.96 -5.65 5.19
CA VAL A 74 10.43 -4.75 6.26
C VAL A 74 9.49 -3.57 6.42
N TYR A 75 9.03 -2.97 5.31
CA TYR A 75 8.05 -1.89 5.35
C TYR A 75 6.71 -2.33 5.94
N TYR A 76 6.25 -3.55 5.64
CA TYR A 76 5.09 -4.14 6.31
C TYR A 76 5.29 -4.23 7.83
N LEU A 77 6.46 -4.69 8.29
CA LEU A 77 6.76 -4.79 9.73
C LEU A 77 6.77 -3.40 10.39
N MET A 78 7.46 -2.43 9.80
CA MET A 78 7.47 -1.05 10.30
C MET A 78 6.08 -0.43 10.32
N ALA A 79 5.31 -0.58 9.25
CA ALA A 79 3.96 -0.02 9.15
C ALA A 79 3.01 -0.63 10.19
N THR A 80 3.04 -1.94 10.38
CA THR A 80 2.23 -2.62 11.41
C THR A 80 2.67 -2.25 12.82
N GLN A 81 3.96 -2.11 13.07
CA GLN A 81 4.50 -1.63 14.34
C GLN A 81 4.10 -0.17 14.60
N ALA A 82 4.03 0.66 13.56
CA ALA A 82 3.50 2.01 13.63
C ALA A 82 1.98 2.06 13.83
N GLY A 83 1.28 0.93 13.93
CA GLY A 83 -0.16 0.84 14.13
C GLY A 83 -0.99 1.03 12.87
N ILE A 84 -0.40 0.93 11.68
CA ILE A 84 -1.13 0.96 10.41
C ILE A 84 -1.79 -0.40 10.17
N HIS A 85 -3.07 -0.37 9.82
CA HIS A 85 -3.79 -1.58 9.48
C HIS A 85 -3.35 -2.10 8.10
N MET A 86 -2.69 -3.25 8.08
CA MET A 86 -2.29 -4.00 6.88
C MET A 86 -2.74 -5.46 6.97
N MET A 87 -2.94 -6.09 5.83
CA MET A 87 -3.18 -7.54 5.79
C MET A 87 -1.90 -8.30 6.09
N PRO A 88 -2.00 -9.53 6.62
CA PRO A 88 -0.84 -10.38 6.85
C PRO A 88 0.01 -10.54 5.58
N CYS A 89 1.32 -10.33 5.73
CA CYS A 89 2.30 -10.50 4.68
C CYS A 89 3.32 -11.56 5.06
N HIS A 90 3.91 -12.20 4.05
CA HIS A 90 4.89 -13.27 4.20
C HIS A 90 6.00 -13.12 3.18
N LEU A 91 7.15 -13.73 3.45
CA LEU A 91 8.19 -13.97 2.45
C LEU A 91 8.12 -15.42 1.99
N LEU A 92 8.19 -15.61 0.68
CA LEU A 92 8.33 -16.92 0.05
C LEU A 92 9.75 -17.05 -0.52
N ASP A 93 10.55 -17.90 0.08
CA ASP A 93 11.95 -18.09 -0.32
C ASP A 93 12.04 -18.98 -1.56
N GLU A 94 12.83 -18.56 -2.55
CA GLU A 94 13.21 -19.32 -3.73
C GLU A 94 14.71 -19.12 -4.02
N GLY A 95 15.54 -20.01 -3.54
CA GLY A 95 16.99 -19.91 -3.70
C GLY A 95 17.52 -18.62 -3.06
N ASN A 96 17.99 -17.67 -3.90
CA ASN A 96 18.46 -16.37 -3.46
C ASN A 96 17.40 -15.25 -3.57
N ARG A 97 16.16 -15.59 -3.92
CA ARG A 97 15.04 -14.66 -4.06
C ARG A 97 14.10 -14.77 -2.88
N ARG A 98 13.49 -13.65 -2.51
CA ARG A 98 12.47 -13.56 -1.46
C ARG A 98 11.27 -12.84 -2.01
N HIS A 99 10.28 -13.60 -2.44
CA HIS A 99 9.06 -13.05 -3.00
C HIS A 99 8.15 -12.53 -1.89
N PHE A 100 7.61 -11.33 -2.08
CA PHE A 100 6.64 -10.75 -1.15
C PHE A 100 5.24 -11.29 -1.43
N VAL A 101 4.56 -11.76 -0.40
CA VAL A 101 3.20 -12.30 -0.48
C VAL A 101 2.32 -11.55 0.50
N THR A 102 1.23 -10.96 0.03
CA THR A 102 0.25 -10.27 0.87
C THR A 102 -1.14 -10.88 0.70
N LYS A 103 -1.84 -11.10 1.82
CA LYS A 103 -3.22 -11.55 1.80
C LYS A 103 -4.11 -10.48 1.17
N ARG A 104 -5.03 -10.88 0.32
CA ARG A 104 -5.99 -9.96 -0.29
C ARG A 104 -7.09 -9.61 0.70
N PHE A 105 -7.34 -8.32 0.88
CA PHE A 105 -8.43 -7.81 1.71
C PHE A 105 -9.77 -7.76 0.97
N ASP A 106 -9.73 -7.80 -0.36
CA ASP A 106 -10.89 -7.75 -1.22
C ASP A 106 -11.52 -9.14 -1.50
N ARG A 107 -11.05 -10.15 -0.76
CA ARG A 107 -11.56 -11.52 -0.84
C ARG A 107 -11.73 -12.12 0.55
N ILE A 108 -12.89 -12.74 0.78
CA ILE A 108 -13.17 -13.60 1.94
C ILE A 108 -13.63 -14.95 1.39
N GLY A 109 -12.73 -15.94 1.37
CA GLY A 109 -12.94 -17.13 0.58
C GLY A 109 -13.22 -16.74 -0.88
N ASN A 110 -14.33 -17.20 -1.44
CA ASN A 110 -14.72 -16.86 -2.82
C ASN A 110 -15.57 -15.58 -2.94
N GLU A 111 -15.93 -14.94 -1.83
CA GLU A 111 -16.69 -13.69 -1.82
C GLU A 111 -15.79 -12.51 -2.19
N LYS A 112 -16.28 -11.68 -3.12
CA LYS A 112 -15.60 -10.43 -3.54
C LYS A 112 -16.16 -9.25 -2.78
N LYS A 113 -15.29 -8.45 -2.15
CA LYS A 113 -15.66 -7.18 -1.53
C LYS A 113 -15.58 -6.05 -2.54
N HIS A 114 -16.51 -5.10 -2.45
CA HIS A 114 -16.49 -3.92 -3.31
C HIS A 114 -15.43 -2.94 -2.82
N ILE A 115 -14.52 -2.57 -3.73
CA ILE A 115 -13.41 -1.65 -3.45
C ILE A 115 -13.33 -0.60 -4.55
N GLN A 116 -13.03 0.62 -4.15
CA GLN A 116 -12.64 1.68 -5.07
C GLN A 116 -11.39 2.40 -4.55
N THR A 117 -10.46 2.68 -5.45
CA THR A 117 -9.30 3.53 -5.15
C THR A 117 -9.69 5.01 -5.19
N LEU A 118 -8.88 5.88 -4.59
CA LEU A 118 -9.05 7.33 -4.70
C LEU A 118 -9.07 7.78 -6.17
N THR A 119 -8.20 7.19 -7.01
CA THR A 119 -8.23 7.39 -8.47
C THR A 119 -9.61 7.14 -9.06
N ALA A 120 -10.25 6.02 -8.70
CA ALA A 120 -11.56 5.65 -9.23
C ALA A 120 -12.68 6.57 -8.72
N ILE A 121 -12.65 6.95 -7.43
CA ILE A 121 -13.67 7.82 -6.83
C ILE A 121 -13.60 9.25 -7.37
N LYS A 122 -12.41 9.78 -7.57
CA LYS A 122 -12.20 11.18 -7.97
C LYS A 122 -11.87 11.36 -9.44
N HIS A 123 -11.76 10.25 -10.21
CA HIS A 123 -11.33 10.26 -11.60
C HIS A 123 -9.99 11.00 -11.81
N VAL A 124 -9.08 10.89 -10.81
CA VAL A 124 -7.75 11.49 -10.87
C VAL A 124 -6.87 10.66 -11.80
N ASN A 125 -6.20 11.32 -12.73
CA ASN A 125 -5.15 10.67 -13.50
C ASN A 125 -3.89 10.54 -12.63
N TYR A 126 -3.55 9.32 -12.21
CA TYR A 126 -2.39 9.07 -11.34
C TYR A 126 -1.04 9.32 -12.04
N HIS A 127 -1.03 9.57 -13.37
CA HIS A 127 0.15 10.02 -14.09
C HIS A 127 0.42 11.52 -13.92
N ASP A 128 -0.55 12.29 -13.45
CA ASP A 128 -0.41 13.72 -13.21
C ASP A 128 0.14 13.94 -11.80
N ILE A 129 1.47 13.94 -11.69
CA ILE A 129 2.19 14.05 -10.43
C ILE A 129 1.86 15.38 -9.74
N GLY A 130 1.49 15.35 -8.46
CA GLY A 130 1.12 16.54 -7.69
C GLY A 130 -0.29 17.06 -7.99
N ALA A 131 -1.08 16.37 -8.83
CA ALA A 131 -2.46 16.76 -9.14
C ALA A 131 -3.45 16.57 -7.98
N PHE A 132 -3.02 15.97 -6.88
CA PHE A 132 -3.85 15.69 -5.73
C PHE A 132 -3.06 15.90 -4.43
N SER A 133 -3.76 16.27 -3.37
CA SER A 133 -3.14 16.53 -2.06
C SER A 133 -3.69 15.61 -0.96
N TYR A 134 -2.97 15.50 0.14
CA TYR A 134 -3.46 14.81 1.33
C TYR A 134 -4.68 15.51 1.91
N GLU A 135 -4.77 16.83 1.83
CA GLU A 135 -5.96 17.60 2.23
C GLU A 135 -7.20 17.16 1.47
N GLU A 136 -7.09 16.97 0.15
CA GLU A 136 -8.18 16.49 -0.70
C GLU A 136 -8.53 15.03 -0.40
N LEU A 137 -7.54 14.17 -0.10
CA LEU A 137 -7.76 12.80 0.33
C LEU A 137 -8.60 12.76 1.62
N PHE A 138 -8.29 13.61 2.60
CA PHE A 138 -9.08 13.72 3.83
C PHE A 138 -10.50 14.30 3.58
N GLN A 139 -10.65 15.19 2.61
CA GLN A 139 -11.98 15.65 2.18
C GLN A 139 -12.81 14.50 1.60
N VAL A 140 -12.20 13.63 0.78
CA VAL A 140 -12.86 12.42 0.28
C VAL A 140 -13.24 11.49 1.43
N ALA A 141 -12.35 11.25 2.39
CA ALA A 141 -12.64 10.45 3.57
C ALA A 141 -13.86 10.98 4.34
N ARG A 142 -13.98 12.30 4.45
CA ARG A 142 -15.13 12.97 5.07
C ARG A 142 -16.40 12.83 4.23
N GLN A 143 -16.32 12.99 2.90
CA GLN A 143 -17.45 12.80 1.98
C GLN A 143 -17.98 11.37 2.04
N LEU A 144 -17.09 10.37 2.16
CA LEU A 144 -17.44 8.97 2.34
C LEU A 144 -17.90 8.64 3.77
N ARG A 145 -17.87 9.62 4.70
CA ARG A 145 -18.24 9.47 6.11
C ARG A 145 -17.45 8.36 6.82
N LEU A 146 -16.15 8.29 6.55
CA LEU A 146 -15.30 7.31 7.23
C LEU A 146 -15.36 7.50 8.75
N PRO A 147 -15.34 6.40 9.53
CA PRO A 147 -15.25 6.47 10.99
C PRO A 147 -13.97 7.20 11.44
N ARG A 148 -13.99 7.75 12.65
CA ARG A 148 -12.84 8.43 13.26
C ARG A 148 -11.57 7.56 13.24
N ALA A 149 -11.71 6.27 13.54
CA ALA A 149 -10.58 5.34 13.54
C ALA A 149 -9.90 5.24 12.16
N ASP A 150 -10.68 5.21 11.08
CA ASP A 150 -10.18 5.17 9.71
C ASP A 150 -9.48 6.49 9.33
N ALA A 151 -10.01 7.63 9.79
CA ALA A 151 -9.38 8.93 9.57
C ALA A 151 -8.04 9.06 10.32
N ILE A 152 -7.94 8.50 11.53
CA ILE A 152 -6.69 8.43 12.30
C ILE A 152 -5.69 7.50 11.61
N ASP A 153 -6.11 6.33 11.13
CA ASP A 153 -5.24 5.41 10.38
C ASP A 153 -4.74 6.07 9.08
N LEU A 154 -5.59 6.83 8.39
CA LEU A 154 -5.19 7.60 7.21
C LEU A 154 -4.13 8.65 7.53
N PHE A 155 -4.26 9.38 8.65
CA PHE A 155 -3.25 10.31 9.14
C PHE A 155 -1.93 9.60 9.44
N ARG A 156 -1.99 8.46 10.11
CA ARG A 156 -0.84 7.62 10.43
C ARG A 156 -0.11 7.17 9.15
N ARG A 157 -0.83 6.76 8.12
CA ARG A 157 -0.26 6.38 6.81
C ARG A 157 0.43 7.56 6.12
N MET A 158 -0.19 8.75 6.17
CA MET A 158 0.43 9.96 5.64
C MET A 158 1.76 10.25 6.34
N VAL A 159 1.79 10.26 7.66
CA VAL A 159 3.03 10.47 8.43
C VAL A 159 4.06 9.40 8.10
N PHE A 160 3.64 8.13 8.00
CA PHE A 160 4.52 7.02 7.66
C PHE A 160 5.15 7.20 6.26
N ASN A 161 4.37 7.55 5.24
CA ASN A 161 4.90 7.77 3.90
C ASN A 161 6.01 8.83 3.89
N HIS A 162 5.85 9.90 4.68
CA HIS A 162 6.84 10.97 4.79
C HIS A 162 8.09 10.54 5.59
N VAL A 163 7.91 9.87 6.73
CA VAL A 163 9.01 9.47 7.61
C VAL A 163 9.81 8.31 7.00
N ALA A 164 9.12 7.35 6.38
CA ALA A 164 9.73 6.16 5.79
C ALA A 164 10.13 6.34 4.31
N THR A 165 10.07 7.54 3.76
CA THR A 165 10.48 7.83 2.38
C THR A 165 9.74 6.98 1.35
N ASN A 166 8.42 6.82 1.52
CA ASN A 166 7.54 6.21 0.52
C ASN A 166 6.94 7.31 -0.36
N HIS A 167 7.68 7.74 -1.38
CA HIS A 167 7.26 8.83 -2.27
C HIS A 167 6.26 8.38 -3.36
N ASP A 168 6.05 7.07 -3.52
CA ASP A 168 5.06 6.52 -4.46
C ASP A 168 3.65 6.50 -3.84
N ASP A 169 3.31 7.55 -3.11
CA ASP A 169 2.05 7.75 -2.39
C ASP A 169 0.93 8.28 -3.30
N HIS A 170 0.80 7.69 -4.50
CA HIS A 170 -0.18 8.11 -5.48
C HIS A 170 -1.60 7.63 -5.18
N SER A 171 -2.58 8.23 -5.86
CA SER A 171 -4.01 8.03 -5.62
C SER A 171 -4.52 6.58 -5.80
N LYS A 172 -3.80 5.70 -6.48
CA LYS A 172 -4.13 4.26 -6.55
C LYS A 172 -3.79 3.50 -5.28
N ASN A 173 -2.87 4.01 -4.44
CA ASN A 173 -2.42 3.36 -3.22
C ASN A 173 -3.31 3.66 -2.00
N PHE A 174 -4.41 4.38 -2.21
CA PHE A 174 -5.44 4.61 -1.20
C PHE A 174 -6.76 4.00 -1.69
N GLY A 175 -7.20 2.97 -0.99
CA GLY A 175 -8.43 2.23 -1.27
C GLY A 175 -9.51 2.43 -0.22
N PHE A 176 -10.75 2.32 -0.66
CA PHE A 176 -11.93 2.35 0.20
C PHE A 176 -12.79 1.13 -0.08
N MET A 177 -13.26 0.48 0.96
CA MET A 177 -14.09 -0.73 0.91
C MET A 177 -15.53 -0.38 1.31
N LEU A 178 -16.48 -1.00 0.63
CA LEU A 178 -17.88 -0.93 1.06
C LEU A 178 -18.20 -2.16 1.91
N GLU A 179 -18.39 -1.94 3.22
CA GLU A 179 -18.77 -2.96 4.20
C GLU A 179 -20.10 -2.58 4.84
N ASP A 180 -21.08 -3.46 4.83
CA ASP A 180 -22.42 -3.24 5.44
C ASP A 180 -23.04 -1.87 5.07
N LYS A 181 -22.91 -1.48 3.80
CA LYS A 181 -23.36 -0.19 3.25
C LYS A 181 -22.62 1.04 3.79
N GLN A 182 -21.51 0.86 4.49
CA GLN A 182 -20.63 1.92 4.96
C GLN A 182 -19.28 1.85 4.27
N TRP A 183 -18.75 3.00 3.91
CA TRP A 183 -17.37 3.10 3.42
C TRP A 183 -16.38 3.00 4.57
N ARG A 184 -15.35 2.22 4.38
CA ARG A 184 -14.22 2.03 5.28
C ARG A 184 -12.92 2.25 4.54
N LEU A 185 -11.90 2.71 5.23
CA LEU A 185 -10.54 2.71 4.68
C LEU A 185 -10.08 1.25 4.50
N SER A 186 -9.58 0.89 3.30
CA SER A 186 -9.01 -0.45 3.11
C SER A 186 -7.75 -0.63 3.97
N PRO A 187 -7.35 -1.85 4.30
CA PRO A 187 -5.98 -2.10 4.76
C PRO A 187 -4.97 -1.43 3.82
N ALA A 188 -3.83 -0.95 4.34
CA ALA A 188 -2.78 -0.36 3.53
C ALA A 188 -2.11 -1.43 2.66
N TYR A 189 -1.66 -1.04 1.49
CA TYR A 189 -0.98 -1.89 0.52
C TYR A 189 0.00 -1.06 -0.31
N ASP A 190 0.92 -1.72 -0.98
CA ASP A 190 1.94 -1.10 -1.83
C ASP A 190 2.78 -0.05 -1.07
N VAL A 191 3.18 -0.43 0.16
CA VAL A 191 3.97 0.40 1.07
C VAL A 191 5.42 -0.06 1.01
N ALA A 192 6.30 0.77 0.43
CA ALA A 192 7.69 0.41 0.20
C ALA A 192 8.58 1.64 0.11
N PHE A 193 9.90 1.48 0.28
CA PHE A 193 10.86 2.53 -0.03
C PHE A 193 10.72 2.96 -1.49
N SER A 194 10.50 4.23 -1.73
CA SER A 194 10.28 4.78 -3.07
C SER A 194 10.90 6.16 -3.18
N PHE A 195 12.23 6.20 -3.34
CA PHE A 195 12.98 7.43 -3.58
C PHE A 195 14.14 7.18 -4.54
N LYS A 196 14.26 8.04 -5.55
CA LYS A 196 15.42 8.05 -6.44
C LYS A 196 15.67 9.47 -6.96
N PRO A 197 16.85 10.06 -6.66
CA PRO A 197 17.24 11.35 -7.21
C PRO A 197 17.17 11.38 -8.74
N GLY A 198 16.63 12.46 -9.31
CA GLY A 198 16.48 12.64 -10.75
C GLY A 198 15.37 11.81 -11.39
N ASN A 199 14.61 11.05 -10.61
CA ASN A 199 13.43 10.35 -11.13
C ASN A 199 12.16 11.16 -10.88
N PRO A 200 11.46 11.62 -11.92
CA PRO A 200 10.31 12.51 -11.76
C PRO A 200 9.16 11.90 -10.96
N TRP A 201 9.06 10.56 -10.92
CA TRP A 201 7.97 9.86 -10.24
C TRP A 201 8.16 9.74 -8.73
N VAL A 202 9.39 9.59 -8.26
CA VAL A 202 9.68 9.28 -6.85
C VAL A 202 10.78 10.15 -6.23
N GLU A 203 11.24 11.20 -6.91
CA GLU A 203 12.16 12.16 -6.31
C GLU A 203 11.49 12.98 -5.21
N GLN A 204 10.19 13.22 -5.35
CA GLN A 204 9.33 13.88 -4.37
C GLN A 204 8.07 13.04 -4.18
N HIS A 205 7.31 13.32 -3.10
CA HIS A 205 5.99 12.71 -2.90
C HIS A 205 5.08 12.94 -4.11
N TRP A 206 4.27 11.94 -4.46
CA TRP A 206 3.30 12.10 -5.53
C TRP A 206 2.18 13.08 -5.11
N MET A 207 1.65 12.95 -3.90
CA MET A 207 0.71 13.92 -3.35
C MET A 207 1.43 15.06 -2.65
N SER A 208 0.82 16.26 -2.71
CA SER A 208 1.26 17.39 -1.89
C SER A 208 0.67 17.32 -0.48
N LEU A 209 1.38 17.91 0.46
CA LEU A 209 0.94 18.19 1.81
C LEU A 209 1.30 19.64 2.14
N ASN A 210 0.33 20.44 2.58
CA ASN A 210 0.49 21.86 2.87
C ASN A 210 1.15 22.62 1.70
N GLY A 211 0.73 22.27 0.46
CA GLY A 211 1.21 22.86 -0.79
C GLY A 211 2.64 22.46 -1.19
N LYS A 212 3.28 21.52 -0.50
CA LYS A 212 4.65 21.04 -0.75
C LYS A 212 4.64 19.56 -1.11
N ARG A 213 5.67 19.12 -1.85
CA ARG A 213 5.90 17.70 -2.18
C ARG A 213 7.21 17.16 -1.60
N SER A 214 7.97 17.99 -0.91
CA SER A 214 9.22 17.64 -0.23
C SER A 214 9.50 18.61 0.92
N GLY A 215 10.48 18.29 1.80
CA GLY A 215 10.90 19.15 2.89
C GLY A 215 9.83 19.34 3.97
N HIS A 216 8.99 18.31 4.18
CA HIS A 216 7.97 18.35 5.20
C HIS A 216 8.56 18.28 6.61
N THR A 217 7.89 18.95 7.51
CA THR A 217 8.23 19.00 8.94
C THR A 217 7.03 18.62 9.78
N ARG A 218 7.21 18.41 11.06
CA ARG A 218 6.11 18.15 12.00
C ARG A 218 5.02 19.24 11.93
N ALA A 219 5.38 20.50 11.64
CA ALA A 219 4.43 21.60 11.50
C ALA A 219 3.43 21.38 10.33
N ASP A 220 3.87 20.72 9.27
CA ASP A 220 2.98 20.42 8.13
C ASP A 220 1.94 19.36 8.52
N PHE A 221 2.31 18.38 9.33
CA PHE A 221 1.37 17.37 9.87
C PHE A 221 0.34 18.03 10.80
N TYR A 222 0.78 18.98 11.62
CA TYR A 222 -0.11 19.74 12.47
C TYR A 222 -1.09 20.59 11.68
N ALA A 223 -0.61 21.30 10.66
CA ALA A 223 -1.47 22.13 9.81
C ALA A 223 -2.60 21.33 9.16
N LEU A 224 -2.30 20.13 8.66
CA LEU A 224 -3.32 19.23 8.14
C LEU A 224 -4.27 18.76 9.26
N ALA A 225 -3.73 18.29 10.40
CA ALA A 225 -4.53 17.75 11.49
C ALA A 225 -5.51 18.78 12.07
N ASP A 226 -5.09 20.02 12.23
CA ASP A 226 -5.93 21.12 12.76
C ASP A 226 -7.18 21.36 11.90
N VAL A 227 -7.07 21.16 10.59
CA VAL A 227 -8.18 21.37 9.64
C VAL A 227 -8.97 20.09 9.41
N GLN A 228 -8.31 18.95 9.23
CA GLN A 228 -8.93 17.72 8.80
C GLN A 228 -9.40 16.83 9.96
N LEU A 229 -8.77 16.95 11.12
CA LEU A 229 -9.04 16.17 12.34
C LEU A 229 -9.33 17.07 13.56
N PRO A 230 -10.24 18.06 13.47
CA PRO A 230 -10.40 19.11 14.51
C PRO A 230 -10.89 18.56 15.86
N LYS A 231 -11.37 17.29 15.89
CA LYS A 231 -11.82 16.63 17.12
C LYS A 231 -10.77 15.69 17.73
N VAL A 232 -9.57 15.65 17.15
CA VAL A 232 -8.45 14.87 17.67
C VAL A 232 -7.53 15.80 18.46
N GLU A 233 -7.27 15.46 19.71
CA GLU A 233 -6.43 16.28 20.57
C GLU A 233 -4.97 16.31 20.07
N ARG A 234 -4.29 17.44 20.28
CA ARG A 234 -2.88 17.60 19.89
C ARG A 234 -2.00 16.50 20.48
N LYS A 235 -2.23 16.10 21.73
CA LYS A 235 -1.50 15.02 22.38
C LYS A 235 -1.62 13.69 21.62
N GLU A 236 -2.80 13.39 21.07
CA GLU A 236 -3.01 12.18 20.27
C GLU A 236 -2.29 12.27 18.91
N ILE A 237 -2.31 13.45 18.27
CA ILE A 237 -1.54 13.71 17.05
C ILE A 237 -0.04 13.53 17.30
N ASP A 238 0.50 14.08 18.40
CA ASP A 238 1.89 13.92 18.79
C ASP A 238 2.25 12.44 19.00
N ALA A 239 1.41 11.71 19.74
CA ALA A 239 1.64 10.27 19.98
C ALA A 239 1.70 9.48 18.66
N ILE A 240 0.80 9.76 17.71
CA ILE A 240 0.81 9.10 16.40
C ILE A 240 2.11 9.38 15.63
N ILE A 241 2.55 10.64 15.61
CA ILE A 241 3.78 11.02 14.91
C ILE A 241 4.99 10.34 15.57
N ASP A 242 5.06 10.33 16.90
CA ASP A 242 6.17 9.71 17.63
C ASP A 242 6.18 8.19 17.49
N GLU A 243 5.03 7.52 17.50
CA GLU A 243 4.90 6.09 17.23
C GLU A 243 5.43 5.72 15.85
N VAL A 244 5.09 6.51 14.82
CA VAL A 244 5.57 6.31 13.46
C VAL A 244 7.09 6.51 13.37
N ILE A 245 7.62 7.60 13.93
CA ILE A 245 9.06 7.88 13.95
C ILE A 245 9.81 6.74 14.64
N ASN A 246 9.33 6.29 15.79
CA ASN A 246 9.95 5.20 16.53
C ASN A 246 9.95 3.89 15.76
N ALA A 247 8.84 3.55 15.09
CA ALA A 247 8.74 2.32 14.29
C ALA A 247 9.67 2.32 13.07
N VAL A 248 9.92 3.47 12.47
CA VAL A 248 10.82 3.60 11.29
C VAL A 248 12.29 3.68 11.69
N SER A 249 12.60 4.11 12.93
CA SER A 249 13.98 4.33 13.41
C SER A 249 14.61 3.07 14.04
N GLN A 250 13.88 1.97 14.20
CA GLN A 250 14.36 0.69 14.73
C GLN A 250 14.94 -0.19 13.62
#